data_8b906fd2a101b683ebc6660d80dc7e61
#
_entry.id   8b906fd2a101b683ebc6660d80dc7e61
#
_cell.length_a   1.000
_cell.length_b   1.000
_cell.length_c   1.000
_cell.angle_alpha   90.00
_cell.angle_beta   90.00
_cell.angle_gamma   90.00
#
_symmetry.space_group_name_H-M   'P 1'
#
loop_
_entity.id
_entity.type
_entity.pdbx_description
1 polymer ?
#
loop_
_entity_poly.entity_id
_entity_poly.type
_entity_poly.pdbx_seq_one_letter_code
_entity_poly.pdbx_strand_id
1 'polypeptide(L)'
;MAGIWRLSNHWFVTRLNIIYGASMKYVCKKSSFKYGDCIIEIPNGSLGWCRDIMFSALNQIEALLSVTSRVFIIRFDSHVSGYSQDNAQISVFRRRLIKSLRRRYPDLLFGYIWVREQEKAKQQHYHFAFIVDAERVPSASVVLDAAIKTWERLTDIHPHVPKHPYYIVKRGDEQSFIEAAERISYLAKSRGKGYRPEQTKDYGASRFKMKAANDSRF
;
A
#
# COMPACT_ATOMS: atom_id res chain seq x y z
N MET A 1 -32.65 -1.07 -14.49
CA MET A 1 -32.88 -1.56 -13.11
C MET A 1 -31.54 -1.43 -12.38
N ALA A 2 -31.45 -0.40 -11.52
CA ALA A 2 -30.22 -0.12 -10.76
C ALA A 2 -30.15 -1.08 -9.58
N GLY A 3 -29.22 -2.01 -9.61
CA GLY A 3 -28.94 -2.91 -8.51
C GLY A 3 -28.39 -2.13 -7.32
N ILE A 4 -29.21 -1.99 -6.28
CA ILE A 4 -28.81 -1.42 -4.99
C ILE A 4 -27.84 -2.41 -4.35
N TRP A 5 -26.55 -2.09 -4.36
CA TRP A 5 -25.56 -2.79 -3.56
C TRP A 5 -25.88 -2.58 -2.08
N ARG A 6 -26.62 -3.50 -1.51
CA ARG A 6 -26.67 -3.67 -0.07
C ARG A 6 -25.28 -4.15 0.36
N LEU A 7 -24.49 -3.23 0.90
CA LEU A 7 -23.37 -3.60 1.75
C LEU A 7 -23.97 -4.38 2.93
N SER A 8 -23.94 -5.71 2.83
CA SER A 8 -24.42 -6.56 3.90
C SER A 8 -23.57 -6.27 5.14
N ASN A 9 -24.23 -5.96 6.25
CA ASN A 9 -23.65 -5.64 7.57
C ASN A 9 -22.75 -6.76 8.16
N HIS A 10 -22.36 -7.75 7.39
CA HIS A 10 -21.52 -8.86 7.81
C HIS A 10 -20.02 -8.54 7.87
N TRP A 11 -19.61 -7.36 7.40
CA TRP A 11 -18.22 -6.90 7.41
C TRP A 11 -17.69 -6.44 8.78
N PHE A 12 -18.57 -6.33 9.77
CA PHE A 12 -18.25 -5.72 11.07
C PHE A 12 -17.66 -6.66 12.13
N VAL A 13 -17.58 -7.98 11.92
CA VAL A 13 -17.33 -8.92 13.03
C VAL A 13 -15.92 -9.50 13.09
N THR A 14 -15.03 -9.22 12.17
CA THR A 14 -13.63 -9.67 12.33
C THR A 14 -12.64 -8.50 12.48
N ARG A 15 -12.89 -7.65 13.49
CA ARG A 15 -11.81 -6.86 14.08
C ARG A 15 -10.88 -7.81 14.85
N LEU A 16 -9.96 -8.44 14.14
CA LEU A 16 -8.74 -8.91 14.79
C LEU A 16 -7.98 -7.67 15.25
N ASN A 17 -7.85 -7.51 16.58
CA ASN A 17 -6.95 -6.54 17.20
C ASN A 17 -5.55 -6.79 16.64
N ILE A 18 -5.14 -6.02 15.64
CA ILE A 18 -3.77 -6.03 15.14
C ILE A 18 -2.95 -5.29 16.20
N ILE A 19 -2.32 -6.05 17.07
CA ILE A 19 -1.33 -5.56 18.02
C ILE A 19 -0.13 -5.08 17.19
N TYR A 20 0.07 -3.79 17.18
CA TYR A 20 1.23 -3.15 16.54
C TYR A 20 2.50 -3.47 17.35
N GLY A 21 3.36 -4.26 16.79
CA GLY A 21 4.72 -4.48 17.30
C GLY A 21 5.00 -5.94 17.58
N ALA A 22 5.51 -6.64 16.60
CA ALA A 22 6.41 -7.78 16.75
C ALA A 22 6.64 -8.45 15.39
N SER A 23 7.72 -9.16 15.24
CA SER A 23 8.06 -10.18 14.25
C SER A 23 6.89 -10.64 13.39
N MET A 24 7.07 -10.73 12.08
CA MET A 24 6.07 -11.25 11.12
C MET A 24 5.49 -12.58 11.59
N LYS A 25 4.36 -12.55 12.28
CA LYS A 25 3.77 -13.73 12.91
C LYS A 25 3.04 -14.66 11.95
N TYR A 26 2.65 -14.18 10.77
CA TYR A 26 1.79 -14.97 9.89
C TYR A 26 2.27 -14.95 8.45
N VAL A 27 3.15 -15.90 8.12
CA VAL A 27 3.48 -16.24 6.73
C VAL A 27 2.48 -17.28 6.23
N CYS A 28 1.74 -16.92 5.19
CA CYS A 28 0.83 -17.82 4.50
C CYS A 28 1.52 -18.40 3.27
N LYS A 29 1.31 -19.68 2.98
CA LYS A 29 1.85 -20.37 1.79
C LYS A 29 0.77 -20.76 0.78
N LYS A 30 -0.45 -20.24 0.92
CA LYS A 30 -1.53 -20.44 -0.04
C LYS A 30 -1.33 -19.57 -1.27
N SER A 31 -1.65 -20.08 -2.44
CA SER A 31 -1.59 -19.33 -3.71
C SER A 31 -2.77 -18.37 -3.91
N SER A 32 -3.81 -18.48 -3.07
CA SER A 32 -4.96 -17.58 -3.08
C SER A 32 -5.54 -17.40 -1.69
N PHE A 33 -6.32 -16.34 -1.51
CA PHE A 33 -7.10 -16.15 -0.27
C PHE A 33 -8.40 -15.39 -0.57
N LYS A 34 -9.39 -15.59 0.29
CA LYS A 34 -10.66 -14.87 0.23
C LYS A 34 -10.54 -13.54 0.97
N TYR A 35 -10.92 -12.45 0.29
CA TYR A 35 -11.05 -11.11 0.85
C TYR A 35 -12.42 -10.56 0.52
N GLY A 36 -13.31 -10.49 1.50
CA GLY A 36 -14.72 -10.26 1.24
C GLY A 36 -15.32 -11.37 0.38
N ASP A 37 -15.93 -11.00 -0.72
CA ASP A 37 -16.47 -11.93 -1.70
C ASP A 37 -15.46 -12.26 -2.81
N CYS A 38 -14.36 -11.50 -2.92
CA CYS A 38 -13.31 -11.71 -3.90
C CYS A 38 -12.37 -12.87 -3.55
N ILE A 39 -11.92 -13.61 -4.56
CA ILE A 39 -10.77 -14.51 -4.47
C ILE A 39 -9.59 -13.81 -5.12
N ILE A 40 -8.52 -13.61 -4.35
CA ILE A 40 -7.30 -12.94 -4.80
C ILE A 40 -6.20 -13.98 -4.95
N GLU A 41 -5.65 -14.08 -6.15
CA GLU A 41 -4.51 -14.93 -6.45
C GLU A 41 -3.21 -14.25 -5.98
N ILE A 42 -2.31 -15.04 -5.42
CA ILE A 42 -0.98 -14.60 -5.00
C ILE A 42 0.07 -15.26 -5.87
N PRO A 43 0.61 -14.55 -6.86
CA PRO A 43 1.69 -15.08 -7.67
C PRO A 43 2.86 -15.56 -6.80
N ASN A 44 3.27 -16.81 -6.98
CA ASN A 44 4.28 -17.47 -6.14
C ASN A 44 3.92 -17.55 -4.64
N GLY A 45 2.64 -17.61 -4.28
CA GLY A 45 2.17 -17.67 -2.89
C GLY A 45 2.72 -18.85 -2.10
N SER A 46 3.04 -19.95 -2.78
CA SER A 46 3.70 -21.15 -2.20
C SER A 46 5.07 -20.84 -1.54
N LEU A 47 5.77 -19.81 -2.01
CA LEU A 47 7.03 -19.34 -1.41
C LEU A 47 6.82 -18.55 -0.11
N GLY A 48 5.58 -18.23 0.23
CA GLY A 48 5.17 -17.52 1.43
C GLY A 48 4.98 -16.04 1.25
N TRP A 49 3.93 -15.52 1.89
CA TRP A 49 3.60 -14.09 1.92
C TRP A 49 3.07 -13.67 3.29
N CYS A 50 3.27 -12.40 3.61
CA CYS A 50 2.93 -11.82 4.90
C CYS A 50 1.50 -11.29 4.87
N ARG A 51 0.61 -11.96 5.62
CA ARG A 51 -0.80 -11.62 5.68
C ARG A 51 -1.04 -10.19 6.16
N ASP A 52 -0.34 -9.74 7.19
CA ASP A 52 -0.52 -8.40 7.76
C ASP A 52 -0.20 -7.29 6.76
N ILE A 53 0.83 -7.47 5.93
CA ILE A 53 1.19 -6.53 4.87
C ILE A 53 0.07 -6.45 3.83
N MET A 54 -0.40 -7.61 3.38
CA MET A 54 -1.46 -7.69 2.36
C MET A 54 -2.75 -7.03 2.84
N PHE A 55 -3.24 -7.43 4.02
CA PHE A 55 -4.46 -6.86 4.58
C PHE A 55 -4.33 -5.38 4.90
N SER A 56 -3.16 -4.91 5.37
CA SER A 56 -2.93 -3.48 5.56
C SER A 56 -3.06 -2.69 4.26
N ALA A 57 -2.56 -3.23 3.14
CA ALA A 57 -2.69 -2.58 1.84
C ALA A 57 -4.13 -2.53 1.36
N LEU A 58 -4.85 -3.68 1.39
CA LEU A 58 -6.25 -3.75 0.95
C LEU A 58 -7.16 -2.85 1.78
N ASN A 59 -7.00 -2.85 3.10
CA ASN A 59 -7.75 -1.96 3.98
C ASN A 59 -7.55 -0.47 3.65
N GLN A 60 -6.36 -0.07 3.20
CA GLN A 60 -6.14 1.32 2.78
C GLN A 60 -6.78 1.64 1.44
N ILE A 61 -6.84 0.70 0.49
CA ILE A 61 -7.57 0.87 -0.77
C ILE A 61 -9.04 1.06 -0.48
N GLU A 62 -9.66 0.18 0.31
CA GLU A 62 -11.07 0.27 0.67
C GLU A 62 -11.40 1.55 1.45
N ALA A 63 -10.53 1.93 2.38
CA ALA A 63 -10.73 3.14 3.16
C ALA A 63 -10.75 4.40 2.27
N LEU A 64 -9.90 4.49 1.24
CA LEU A 64 -9.97 5.58 0.28
C LEU A 64 -11.20 5.44 -0.63
N LEU A 65 -11.49 4.26 -1.15
CA LEU A 65 -12.69 4.02 -1.97
C LEU A 65 -14.00 4.26 -1.22
N SER A 66 -14.00 4.26 0.11
CA SER A 66 -15.19 4.65 0.89
C SER A 66 -15.55 6.14 0.75
N VAL A 67 -14.58 6.99 0.37
CA VAL A 67 -14.74 8.44 0.27
C VAL A 67 -14.49 9.02 -1.13
N THR A 68 -13.88 8.27 -2.05
CA THR A 68 -13.69 8.66 -3.46
C THR A 68 -14.21 7.58 -4.39
N SER A 69 -14.55 7.91 -5.64
CA SER A 69 -15.08 6.93 -6.60
C SER A 69 -14.00 6.04 -7.22
N ARG A 70 -12.76 6.52 -7.27
CA ARG A 70 -11.62 5.80 -7.85
C ARG A 70 -10.31 6.23 -7.23
N VAL A 71 -9.34 5.30 -7.21
CA VAL A 71 -7.98 5.54 -6.74
C VAL A 71 -6.95 5.06 -7.74
N PHE A 72 -5.82 5.74 -7.80
CA PHE A 72 -4.60 5.21 -8.39
C PHE A 72 -3.85 4.39 -7.36
N ILE A 73 -3.39 3.19 -7.75
CA ILE A 73 -2.41 2.41 -7.02
C ILE A 73 -1.09 2.56 -7.77
N ILE A 74 -0.08 3.17 -7.15
CA ILE A 74 1.17 3.54 -7.81
C ILE A 74 2.33 2.83 -7.12
N ARG A 75 3.05 2.00 -7.86
CA ARG A 75 4.24 1.30 -7.37
C ARG A 75 5.50 2.11 -7.58
N PHE A 76 6.37 2.07 -6.58
CA PHE A 76 7.64 2.76 -6.55
C PHE A 76 8.62 1.93 -5.73
N ASP A 77 9.77 1.60 -6.30
CA ASP A 77 10.78 0.79 -5.65
C ASP A 77 12.06 1.62 -5.49
N SER A 78 12.69 1.55 -4.33
CA SER A 78 13.86 2.38 -4.03
C SER A 78 14.96 1.61 -3.31
N HIS A 79 16.19 2.07 -3.50
CA HIS A 79 17.38 1.59 -2.83
C HIS A 79 17.96 2.70 -1.96
N VAL A 80 18.78 2.33 -1.01
CA VAL A 80 19.57 3.26 -0.20
C VAL A 80 21.06 2.98 -0.41
N SER A 81 21.91 4.00 -0.25
CA SER A 81 23.36 3.90 -0.48
C SER A 81 24.09 3.07 0.57
N GLY A 82 23.49 2.86 1.73
CA GLY A 82 24.09 2.15 2.85
C GLY A 82 23.06 1.51 3.76
N TYR A 83 23.54 0.68 4.68
CA TYR A 83 22.69 0.07 5.70
C TYR A 83 22.20 1.13 6.70
N SER A 84 20.93 1.09 7.03
CA SER A 84 20.35 1.86 8.13
C SER A 84 19.69 0.94 9.15
N GLN A 85 19.88 1.22 10.43
CA GLN A 85 19.25 0.47 11.51
C GLN A 85 17.76 0.80 11.67
N ASP A 86 17.30 1.91 11.08
CA ASP A 86 15.92 2.41 11.20
C ASP A 86 15.29 2.72 9.85
N ASN A 87 14.08 3.31 9.89
CA ASN A 87 13.33 3.77 8.73
C ASN A 87 13.14 5.30 8.73
N ALA A 88 14.06 6.05 9.34
CA ALA A 88 13.96 7.51 9.45
C ALA A 88 13.91 8.17 8.08
N GLN A 89 14.74 7.72 7.13
CA GLN A 89 14.77 8.21 5.76
C GLN A 89 13.42 8.06 5.05
N ILE A 90 12.74 6.92 5.27
CA ILE A 90 11.40 6.67 4.72
C ILE A 90 10.37 7.63 5.31
N SER A 91 10.48 7.94 6.59
CA SER A 91 9.60 8.90 7.26
C SER A 91 9.80 10.31 6.73
N VAL A 92 11.05 10.73 6.45
CA VAL A 92 11.37 12.02 5.83
C VAL A 92 10.86 12.08 4.40
N PHE A 93 11.16 11.06 3.58
CA PHE A 93 10.71 10.96 2.19
C PHE A 93 9.20 11.12 2.09
N ARG A 94 8.45 10.30 2.80
CA ARG A 94 6.99 10.32 2.81
C ARG A 94 6.42 11.68 3.21
N ARG A 95 6.94 12.28 4.27
CA ARG A 95 6.50 13.61 4.74
C ARG A 95 6.74 14.68 3.68
N ARG A 96 7.91 14.68 3.02
CA ARG A 96 8.24 15.63 1.96
C ARG A 96 7.36 15.44 0.73
N LEU A 97 7.15 14.20 0.29
CA LEU A 97 6.29 13.86 -0.85
C LEU A 97 4.85 14.33 -0.61
N ILE A 98 4.24 13.95 0.51
CA ILE A 98 2.86 14.32 0.83
C ILE A 98 2.72 15.84 0.92
N LYS A 99 3.68 16.54 1.57
CA LYS A 99 3.68 18.00 1.67
C LYS A 99 3.76 18.66 0.28
N SER A 100 4.60 18.13 -0.62
CA SER A 100 4.74 18.64 -1.99
C SER A 100 3.46 18.45 -2.80
N LEU A 101 2.87 17.28 -2.74
CA LEU A 101 1.63 16.97 -3.45
C LEU A 101 0.45 17.80 -2.93
N ARG A 102 0.27 17.91 -1.61
CA ARG A 102 -0.83 18.71 -1.03
C ARG A 102 -0.70 20.21 -1.27
N ARG A 103 0.50 20.72 -1.50
CA ARG A 103 0.67 22.12 -1.91
C ARG A 103 0.07 22.38 -3.28
N ARG A 104 0.16 21.40 -4.19
CA ARG A 104 -0.39 21.50 -5.54
C ARG A 104 -1.85 21.05 -5.63
N TYR A 105 -2.21 20.07 -4.81
CA TYR A 105 -3.54 19.46 -4.74
C TYR A 105 -4.02 19.49 -3.28
N PRO A 106 -4.60 20.62 -2.84
CA PRO A 106 -5.21 20.70 -1.50
C PRO A 106 -6.22 19.58 -1.30
N ASP A 107 -6.38 19.10 -0.08
CA ASP A 107 -7.30 18.03 0.30
C ASP A 107 -7.06 16.68 -0.38
N LEU A 108 -5.90 16.49 -1.01
CA LEU A 108 -5.52 15.22 -1.60
C LEU A 108 -5.52 14.11 -0.56
N LEU A 109 -6.36 13.09 -0.78
CA LEU A 109 -6.32 11.85 -0.05
C LEU A 109 -5.15 11.01 -0.56
N PHE A 110 -4.19 10.77 0.31
CA PHE A 110 -2.95 10.08 -0.03
C PHE A 110 -2.67 8.98 1.00
N GLY A 111 -3.03 7.75 0.63
CA GLY A 111 -2.66 6.55 1.34
C GLY A 111 -1.34 5.98 0.85
N TYR A 112 -0.73 5.12 1.65
CA TYR A 112 0.49 4.42 1.28
C TYR A 112 0.64 3.14 2.07
N ILE A 113 1.41 2.22 1.50
CA ILE A 113 2.12 1.17 2.20
C ILE A 113 3.56 1.16 1.72
N TRP A 114 4.50 0.93 2.61
CA TRP A 114 5.89 0.67 2.28
C TRP A 114 6.36 -0.60 2.97
N VAL A 115 7.30 -1.28 2.35
CA VAL A 115 7.90 -2.51 2.85
C VAL A 115 9.41 -2.41 2.72
N ARG A 116 10.12 -2.76 3.78
CA ARG A 116 11.57 -2.92 3.81
C ARG A 116 11.92 -4.37 3.49
N GLU A 117 12.82 -4.56 2.56
CA GLU A 117 13.41 -5.86 2.25
C GLU A 117 14.93 -5.77 2.35
N GLN A 118 15.53 -6.84 2.83
CA GLN A 118 16.97 -6.98 2.90
C GLN A 118 17.31 -8.46 2.83
N GLU A 119 18.23 -8.83 1.96
CA GLU A 119 18.86 -10.15 2.00
C GLU A 119 20.14 -10.09 2.83
N LYS A 120 20.64 -11.24 3.31
CA LYS A 120 21.92 -11.31 4.02
C LYS A 120 23.00 -10.64 3.16
N ALA A 121 23.82 -9.80 3.78
CA ALA A 121 24.95 -9.06 3.19
C ALA A 121 24.58 -8.08 2.05
N LYS A 122 23.32 -7.79 1.80
CA LYS A 122 22.88 -6.78 0.81
C LYS A 122 22.31 -5.54 1.48
N GLN A 123 22.31 -4.45 0.72
CA GLN A 123 21.67 -3.21 1.14
C GLN A 123 20.15 -3.40 1.19
N GLN A 124 19.50 -2.66 2.06
CA GLN A 124 18.05 -2.66 2.18
C GLN A 124 17.39 -1.98 0.98
N HIS A 125 16.24 -2.53 0.60
CA HIS A 125 15.37 -2.00 -0.44
C HIS A 125 14.03 -1.63 0.16
N TYR A 126 13.36 -0.67 -0.46
CA TYR A 126 12.01 -0.27 -0.06
C TYR A 126 11.09 -0.35 -1.26
N HIS A 127 9.99 -1.05 -1.08
CA HIS A 127 8.90 -1.10 -2.03
C HIS A 127 7.73 -0.30 -1.50
N PHE A 128 7.17 0.55 -2.33
CA PHE A 128 6.02 1.38 -1.99
C PHE A 128 4.84 1.05 -2.88
N ALA A 129 3.64 1.15 -2.33
CA ALA A 129 2.43 1.38 -3.08
C ALA A 129 1.76 2.64 -2.51
N PHE A 130 1.60 3.67 -3.34
CA PHE A 130 0.82 4.84 -3.03
C PHE A 130 -0.61 4.61 -3.50
N ILE A 131 -1.57 5.01 -2.67
CA ILE A 131 -3.00 4.88 -2.91
C ILE A 131 -3.54 6.30 -2.94
N VAL A 132 -3.90 6.80 -4.12
CA VAL A 132 -4.13 8.23 -4.32
C VAL A 132 -5.51 8.47 -4.93
N ASP A 133 -6.23 9.43 -4.39
CA ASP A 133 -7.50 9.88 -4.96
C ASP A 133 -7.33 10.31 -6.42
N ALA A 134 -7.89 9.53 -7.34
CA ALA A 134 -7.78 9.76 -8.78
C ALA A 134 -8.72 10.87 -9.29
N GLU A 135 -9.60 11.41 -8.45
CA GLU A 135 -10.43 12.58 -8.78
C GLU A 135 -9.66 13.91 -8.59
N ARG A 136 -8.62 13.89 -7.76
CA ARG A 136 -7.87 15.10 -7.36
C ARG A 136 -6.57 15.31 -8.12
N VAL A 137 -6.07 14.29 -8.81
CA VAL A 137 -4.83 14.37 -9.58
C VAL A 137 -5.10 14.02 -11.05
N PRO A 138 -4.47 14.71 -12.02
CA PRO A 138 -4.74 14.51 -13.45
C PRO A 138 -4.27 13.14 -13.93
N SER A 139 -3.23 12.56 -13.33
CA SER A 139 -2.69 11.24 -13.69
C SER A 139 -1.81 10.65 -12.58
N ALA A 140 -1.62 9.35 -12.62
CA ALA A 140 -0.70 8.63 -11.74
C ALA A 140 0.76 9.06 -11.96
N SER A 141 1.14 9.44 -13.19
CA SER A 141 2.51 9.86 -13.53
C SER A 141 2.92 11.11 -12.74
N VAL A 142 2.03 12.05 -12.52
CA VAL A 142 2.33 13.26 -11.72
C VAL A 142 2.76 12.92 -10.30
N VAL A 143 2.13 11.92 -9.70
CA VAL A 143 2.49 11.44 -8.36
C VAL A 143 3.81 10.69 -8.38
N LEU A 144 4.01 9.85 -9.39
CA LEU A 144 5.23 9.08 -9.58
C LEU A 144 6.43 10.01 -9.80
N ASP A 145 6.32 11.00 -10.66
CA ASP A 145 7.37 12.01 -10.91
C ASP A 145 7.72 12.81 -9.64
N ALA A 146 6.70 13.16 -8.85
CA ALA A 146 6.93 13.82 -7.57
C ALA A 146 7.67 12.91 -6.58
N ALA A 147 7.35 11.60 -6.58
CA ALA A 147 8.03 10.62 -5.74
C ALA A 147 9.49 10.44 -6.16
N ILE A 148 9.76 10.28 -7.47
CA ILE A 148 11.11 10.18 -8.03
C ILE A 148 11.95 11.40 -7.63
N LYS A 149 11.49 12.60 -7.97
CA LYS A 149 12.19 13.87 -7.64
C LYS A 149 12.42 14.06 -6.14
N THR A 150 11.46 13.61 -5.30
CA THR A 150 11.61 13.73 -3.84
C THR A 150 12.63 12.73 -3.32
N TRP A 151 12.66 11.52 -3.87
CA TRP A 151 13.63 10.50 -3.50
C TRP A 151 15.05 10.90 -3.91
N GLU A 152 15.26 11.29 -5.16
CA GLU A 152 16.54 11.76 -5.69
C GLU A 152 17.12 12.92 -4.86
N ARG A 153 16.31 13.93 -4.56
CA ARG A 153 16.74 15.06 -3.69
C ARG A 153 17.07 14.67 -2.27
N LEU A 154 16.63 13.51 -1.81
CA LEU A 154 16.90 13.03 -0.46
C LEU A 154 18.09 12.10 -0.39
N THR A 155 18.39 11.38 -1.47
CA THR A 155 19.32 10.23 -1.47
C THR A 155 20.39 10.28 -2.52
N ASP A 156 20.27 11.17 -3.51
CA ASP A 156 21.07 11.22 -4.75
C ASP A 156 21.05 9.91 -5.56
N ILE A 157 20.00 9.07 -5.34
CA ILE A 157 19.82 7.79 -6.01
C ILE A 157 18.56 7.82 -6.85
N HIS A 158 18.68 7.43 -8.13
CA HIS A 158 17.51 7.22 -8.99
C HIS A 158 16.76 5.96 -8.58
N PRO A 159 15.45 6.03 -8.29
CA PRO A 159 14.67 4.87 -7.89
C PRO A 159 14.33 3.98 -9.09
N HIS A 160 14.01 2.72 -8.82
CA HIS A 160 13.50 1.82 -9.85
C HIS A 160 11.98 1.97 -9.99
N VAL A 161 11.53 2.20 -11.22
CA VAL A 161 10.10 2.22 -11.56
C VAL A 161 9.75 0.87 -12.21
N PRO A 162 8.87 0.06 -11.60
CA PRO A 162 8.47 -1.22 -12.20
C PRO A 162 7.75 -1.02 -13.53
N LYS A 163 7.82 -2.03 -14.40
CA LYS A 163 6.97 -2.09 -15.59
C LYS A 163 5.50 -2.06 -15.16
N HIS A 164 4.66 -1.24 -15.79
CA HIS A 164 3.27 -1.00 -15.40
C HIS A 164 3.16 -0.54 -13.92
N PRO A 165 3.64 0.69 -13.63
CA PRO A 165 3.81 1.14 -12.25
C PRO A 165 2.50 1.57 -11.57
N TYR A 166 1.38 1.66 -12.29
CA TYR A 166 0.11 2.09 -11.71
C TYR A 166 -1.10 1.33 -12.26
N TYR A 167 -2.14 1.29 -11.45
CA TYR A 167 -3.46 0.71 -11.70
C TYR A 167 -4.52 1.70 -11.25
N ILE A 168 -5.70 1.63 -11.86
CA ILE A 168 -6.89 2.36 -11.42
C ILE A 168 -7.84 1.35 -10.80
N VAL A 169 -8.26 1.62 -9.56
CA VAL A 169 -9.33 0.86 -8.91
C VAL A 169 -10.53 1.75 -8.77
N LYS A 170 -11.68 1.28 -9.22
CA LYS A 170 -12.97 1.99 -9.16
C LYS A 170 -13.83 1.36 -8.07
N ARG A 171 -14.57 2.20 -7.37
CA ARG A 171 -15.56 1.73 -6.39
C ARG A 171 -16.62 0.86 -7.09
N GLY A 172 -16.86 -0.34 -6.57
CA GLY A 172 -17.82 -1.29 -7.13
C GLY A 172 -17.33 -2.09 -8.34
N ASP A 173 -16.11 -1.87 -8.80
CA ASP A 173 -15.48 -2.66 -9.86
C ASP A 173 -14.55 -3.70 -9.21
N GLU A 174 -15.10 -4.89 -8.99
CA GLU A 174 -14.41 -6.02 -8.35
C GLU A 174 -13.18 -6.44 -9.14
N GLN A 175 -13.25 -6.46 -10.47
CA GLN A 175 -12.16 -6.89 -11.33
C GLN A 175 -10.94 -5.96 -11.16
N SER A 176 -11.14 -4.63 -11.19
CA SER A 176 -10.07 -3.67 -10.99
C SER A 176 -9.44 -3.77 -9.59
N PHE A 177 -10.23 -4.13 -8.59
CA PHE A 177 -9.73 -4.37 -7.23
C PHE A 177 -8.86 -5.64 -7.16
N ILE A 178 -9.32 -6.74 -7.76
CA ILE A 178 -8.56 -8.01 -7.80
C ILE A 178 -7.22 -7.81 -8.50
N GLU A 179 -7.20 -7.20 -9.69
CA GLU A 179 -5.95 -6.95 -10.44
C GLU A 179 -4.95 -6.09 -9.65
N ALA A 180 -5.42 -5.05 -8.98
CA ALA A 180 -4.58 -4.22 -8.13
C ALA A 180 -4.08 -4.98 -6.89
N ALA A 181 -4.92 -5.82 -6.29
CA ALA A 181 -4.59 -6.64 -5.13
C ALA A 181 -3.53 -7.69 -5.46
N GLU A 182 -3.67 -8.39 -6.59
CA GLU A 182 -2.68 -9.35 -7.09
C GLU A 182 -1.32 -8.66 -7.30
N ARG A 183 -1.33 -7.46 -7.86
CA ARG A 183 -0.10 -6.71 -8.10
C ARG A 183 0.55 -6.21 -6.80
N ILE A 184 -0.25 -5.79 -5.83
CA ILE A 184 0.21 -5.38 -4.49
C ILE A 184 0.77 -6.57 -3.70
N SER A 185 0.30 -7.78 -3.96
CA SER A 185 0.74 -8.99 -3.27
C SER A 185 2.26 -9.19 -3.34
N TYR A 186 2.91 -8.64 -4.39
CA TYR A 186 4.37 -8.62 -4.49
C TYR A 186 5.05 -7.98 -3.27
N LEU A 187 4.47 -6.93 -2.69
CA LEU A 187 4.99 -6.29 -1.49
C LEU A 187 4.88 -7.22 -0.27
N ALA A 188 3.90 -8.11 -0.29
CA ALA A 188 3.64 -9.03 0.82
C ALA A 188 4.53 -10.28 0.81
N LYS A 189 5.32 -10.58 -0.25
CA LYS A 189 6.21 -11.73 -0.26
C LYS A 189 7.06 -11.80 1.02
N SER A 190 7.25 -12.99 1.59
CA SER A 190 7.97 -13.15 2.87
C SER A 190 9.49 -13.04 2.72
N ARG A 191 10.01 -13.32 1.52
CA ARG A 191 11.45 -13.25 1.24
C ARG A 191 12.00 -11.84 1.50
N GLY A 192 13.18 -11.75 2.10
CA GLY A 192 13.87 -10.49 2.36
C GLY A 192 13.37 -9.70 3.57
N LYS A 193 12.38 -10.23 4.31
CA LYS A 193 11.83 -9.60 5.52
C LYS A 193 12.41 -10.23 6.79
N GLY A 194 12.37 -9.45 7.90
CA GLY A 194 12.91 -9.92 9.19
C GLY A 194 14.42 -9.65 9.39
N TYR A 195 15.15 -9.27 8.35
CA TYR A 195 16.58 -8.93 8.44
C TYR A 195 16.77 -7.47 8.87
N ARG A 196 16.40 -7.15 10.09
CA ARG A 196 16.44 -5.80 10.66
C ARG A 196 16.61 -5.84 12.17
N PRO A 197 17.01 -4.74 12.83
CA PRO A 197 16.98 -4.63 14.29
C PRO A 197 15.54 -4.84 14.82
N GLU A 198 15.42 -5.38 16.03
CA GLU A 198 14.14 -5.79 16.62
C GLU A 198 13.13 -4.65 16.69
N GLN A 199 13.57 -3.42 17.03
CA GLN A 199 12.69 -2.25 17.12
C GLN A 199 12.29 -1.65 15.75
N THR A 200 12.94 -2.08 14.67
CA THR A 200 12.69 -1.57 13.32
C THR A 200 11.53 -2.34 12.67
N LYS A 201 10.71 -1.65 11.91
CA LYS A 201 9.56 -2.24 11.21
C LYS A 201 9.95 -2.74 9.82
N ASP A 202 9.42 -3.90 9.42
CA ASP A 202 9.51 -4.39 8.05
C ASP A 202 8.54 -3.66 7.11
N TYR A 203 7.51 -3.02 7.63
CA TYR A 203 6.53 -2.28 6.82
C TYR A 203 5.83 -1.19 7.63
N GLY A 204 5.16 -0.29 6.92
CA GLY A 204 4.25 0.67 7.50
C GLY A 204 3.21 1.11 6.47
N ALA A 205 2.02 1.46 6.96
CA ALA A 205 0.91 1.92 6.16
C ALA A 205 0.35 3.24 6.70
N SER A 206 -0.38 3.96 5.86
CA SER A 206 -1.27 5.02 6.30
C SER A 206 -2.38 4.47 7.19
N ARG A 207 -3.13 5.35 7.84
CA ARG A 207 -4.15 4.95 8.83
C ARG A 207 -5.51 5.56 8.48
N PHE A 208 -5.86 5.52 7.20
CA PHE A 208 -7.22 5.88 6.80
C PHE A 208 -8.20 4.88 7.40
N LYS A 209 -9.33 5.41 7.87
CA LYS A 209 -10.45 4.61 8.35
C LYS A 209 -11.55 4.65 7.30
N MET A 210 -12.27 3.56 7.15
CA MET A 210 -13.47 3.55 6.33
C MET A 210 -14.48 4.56 6.88
N LYS A 211 -15.13 5.29 5.99
CA LYS A 211 -16.27 6.13 6.35
C LYS A 211 -17.41 5.20 6.80
N ALA A 212 -18.00 5.47 7.97
CA ALA A 212 -19.15 4.70 8.43
C ALA A 212 -20.33 4.93 7.48
N ALA A 213 -21.10 3.87 7.20
CA ALA A 213 -22.23 3.92 6.26
C ALA A 213 -23.34 4.92 6.67
N ASN A 214 -23.32 5.41 7.91
CA ASN A 214 -24.35 6.30 8.50
C ASN A 214 -23.94 7.79 8.54
N ASP A 215 -22.83 8.20 7.94
CA ASP A 215 -22.41 9.61 7.95
C ASP A 215 -22.87 10.35 6.68
N SER A 216 -24.10 10.08 6.25
CA SER A 216 -24.83 10.89 5.28
C SER A 216 -25.51 12.07 5.99
N ARG A 217 -24.71 13.00 6.53
CA ARG A 217 -25.16 14.35 6.82
C ARG A 217 -24.36 15.29 5.96
N PHE A 218 -24.89 15.55 4.76
CA PHE A 218 -24.89 16.86 4.05
C PHE A 218 -25.83 16.74 2.84
#